data_2270001c81a35df5f6e591c8f2bbc734
#
_entry.id   2270001c81a35df5f6e591c8f2bbc734
#
_cell.length_a   1.000
_cell.length_b   1.000
_cell.length_c   1.000
_cell.angle_alpha   90.00
_cell.angle_beta   90.00
_cell.angle_gamma   90.00
#
_symmetry.space_group_name_H-M   'P 1'
#
loop_
_entity.id
_entity.type
_entity.pdbx_description
1 polymer ?
#
loop_
_entity_poly.entity_id
_entity_poly.type
_entity_poly.pdbx_seq_one_letter_code
_entity_poly.pdbx_strand_id
1 'polypeptide(L)'
;MKKFAKWILLLLLPSAFAMVATGAPSDVDPSEYSFAAGVEFLTKASSSWRKQRKCVTCHTNGWALAAQPLIAPQSAEVAIGREFAQGYLLSYLDGEAKPRRQYGSVEGLVATTAFLALSDARTGGEVDPATRRGLDHAWAILDKSGTWDDWLQCNWPPFESDAEYGPTLMLVALGELREQAKITSLDRRGVRRLTAYLRTSDPVSLHAKAMRLWAASHWSKAVASRQQKVWRSELLAARNPDGGWSMASLAGPAWQRDGGESQTVTSEAYPTAFSIYVLIKTGMKPTHTVVRSALHWLRQNQREDGSWHTRSPRRDRKHYISRAATAFALMALSE
;
A
#
# COMPACT_ATOMS: atom_id res chain seq x y z
N MET A 1 81.54 18.22 25.72
CA MET A 1 80.35 18.62 24.89
C MET A 1 79.36 17.48 24.90
N LYS A 2 78.38 17.56 25.76
CA LYS A 2 77.37 16.49 26.01
C LYS A 2 76.10 16.77 25.23
N LYS A 3 75.71 15.85 24.33
CA LYS A 3 74.44 15.92 23.58
C LYS A 3 73.33 15.31 24.46
N PHE A 4 72.31 16.10 24.75
CA PHE A 4 71.07 15.64 25.38
C PHE A 4 70.13 15.13 24.31
N ALA A 5 69.75 13.87 24.35
CA ALA A 5 68.69 13.27 23.60
C ALA A 5 67.36 13.49 24.34
N LYS A 6 66.39 14.18 23.71
CA LYS A 6 65.01 14.30 24.20
C LYS A 6 64.19 13.10 23.73
N TRP A 7 63.67 12.33 24.66
CA TRP A 7 62.69 11.31 24.41
C TRP A 7 61.31 11.95 24.39
N ILE A 8 60.59 11.86 23.26
CA ILE A 8 59.18 12.24 23.16
C ILE A 8 58.35 10.98 23.43
N LEU A 9 57.63 10.98 24.53
CA LEU A 9 56.70 9.94 24.89
C LEU A 9 55.38 10.20 24.15
N LEU A 10 55.05 9.39 23.13
CA LEU A 10 53.76 9.42 22.47
C LEU A 10 52.74 8.67 23.35
N LEU A 11 51.85 9.40 23.99
CA LEU A 11 50.66 8.85 24.64
C LEU A 11 49.63 8.47 23.57
N LEU A 12 49.47 7.17 23.31
CA LEU A 12 48.39 6.61 22.54
C LEU A 12 47.13 6.60 23.44
N LEU A 13 46.19 7.53 23.15
CA LEU A 13 44.85 7.48 23.70
C LEU A 13 44.03 6.43 22.92
N PRO A 14 43.34 5.50 23.57
CA PRO A 14 42.44 4.60 22.88
C PRO A 14 41.21 5.37 22.43
N SER A 15 40.99 5.44 21.11
CA SER A 15 39.75 5.93 20.52
C SER A 15 38.64 4.95 20.88
N ALA A 16 37.78 5.34 21.78
CA ALA A 16 36.53 4.62 22.04
C ALA A 16 35.61 4.84 20.79
N PHE A 17 35.58 3.84 19.93
CA PHE A 17 34.52 3.75 18.91
C PHE A 17 33.20 3.52 19.66
N ALA A 18 32.38 4.57 19.77
CA ALA A 18 31.00 4.42 20.16
C ALA A 18 30.27 3.66 19.04
N MET A 19 30.03 2.37 19.23
CA MET A 19 29.05 1.63 18.44
C MET A 19 27.72 2.32 18.63
N VAL A 20 27.25 3.02 17.59
CA VAL A 20 25.85 3.39 17.48
C VAL A 20 25.10 2.07 17.31
N ALA A 21 24.45 1.62 18.36
CA ALA A 21 23.53 0.51 18.31
C ALA A 21 22.39 0.91 17.39
N THR A 22 22.43 0.44 16.15
CA THR A 22 21.25 0.38 15.29
C THR A 22 20.28 -0.56 16.01
N GLY A 23 19.21 0.01 16.58
CA GLY A 23 18.21 -0.75 17.29
C GLY A 23 17.68 -1.86 16.37
N ALA A 24 18.07 -3.09 16.70
CA ALA A 24 17.39 -4.27 16.19
C ALA A 24 15.91 -4.15 16.58
N PRO A 25 14.97 -4.65 15.74
CA PRO A 25 13.58 -4.74 16.15
C PRO A 25 13.54 -5.50 17.48
N SER A 26 12.88 -4.93 18.49
CA SER A 26 12.65 -5.60 19.75
C SER A 26 12.03 -6.97 19.46
N ASP A 27 12.63 -8.04 19.97
CA ASP A 27 12.07 -9.39 19.95
C ASP A 27 10.76 -9.38 20.74
N VAL A 28 9.66 -9.06 20.07
CA VAL A 28 8.32 -9.21 20.65
C VAL A 28 8.06 -10.70 20.74
N ASP A 29 7.81 -11.19 21.95
CA ASP A 29 7.41 -12.57 22.17
C ASP A 29 6.16 -12.85 21.29
N PRO A 30 6.16 -13.92 20.45
CA PRO A 30 5.00 -14.29 19.65
C PRO A 30 3.70 -14.46 20.45
N SER A 31 3.77 -14.59 21.76
CA SER A 31 2.63 -14.58 22.70
C SER A 31 1.99 -13.19 22.85
N GLU A 32 2.63 -12.10 22.42
CA GLU A 32 2.16 -10.72 22.57
C GLU A 32 1.47 -10.17 21.32
N TYR A 33 1.41 -10.92 20.20
CA TYR A 33 0.67 -10.49 19.02
C TYR A 33 -0.81 -10.26 19.35
N SER A 34 -1.31 -9.09 18.98
CA SER A 34 -2.72 -8.72 19.17
C SER A 34 -3.35 -8.15 17.89
N PHE A 35 -4.26 -8.92 17.30
CA PHE A 35 -5.08 -8.43 16.17
C PHE A 35 -5.89 -7.20 16.56
N ALA A 36 -6.46 -7.20 17.78
CA ALA A 36 -7.25 -6.09 18.29
C ALA A 36 -6.42 -4.80 18.43
N ALA A 37 -5.18 -4.88 18.92
CA ALA A 37 -4.27 -3.73 19.01
C ALA A 37 -3.97 -3.15 17.61
N GLY A 38 -3.81 -4.01 16.60
CA GLY A 38 -3.64 -3.58 15.21
C GLY A 38 -4.85 -2.83 14.66
N VAL A 39 -6.05 -3.33 14.91
CA VAL A 39 -7.32 -2.67 14.55
C VAL A 39 -7.45 -1.32 15.26
N GLU A 40 -7.13 -1.26 16.55
CA GLU A 40 -7.16 -0.03 17.33
C GLU A 40 -6.18 1.02 16.78
N PHE A 41 -4.92 0.61 16.49
CA PHE A 41 -3.94 1.49 15.87
C PHE A 41 -4.45 2.05 14.54
N LEU A 42 -4.95 1.20 13.64
CA LEU A 42 -5.44 1.62 12.33
C LEU A 42 -6.61 2.61 12.45
N THR A 43 -7.52 2.37 13.38
CA THR A 43 -8.65 3.24 13.71
C THR A 43 -8.18 4.62 14.18
N LYS A 44 -7.28 4.66 15.18
CA LYS A 44 -6.71 5.90 15.72
C LYS A 44 -5.92 6.67 14.64
N ALA A 45 -5.11 5.98 13.86
CA ALA A 45 -4.30 6.57 12.80
C ALA A 45 -5.15 7.16 11.67
N SER A 46 -6.24 6.47 11.27
CA SER A 46 -7.20 6.93 10.28
C SER A 46 -7.97 8.15 10.78
N SER A 47 -8.54 8.11 11.99
CA SER A 47 -9.23 9.23 12.62
C SER A 47 -8.34 10.47 12.75
N SER A 48 -7.10 10.29 13.24
CA SER A 48 -6.13 11.39 13.35
C SER A 48 -5.83 12.04 11.99
N TRP A 49 -5.67 11.22 10.94
CA TRP A 49 -5.42 11.73 9.60
C TRP A 49 -6.58 12.56 9.07
N ARG A 50 -7.83 12.07 9.21
CA ARG A 50 -9.02 12.80 8.81
C ARG A 50 -9.11 14.16 9.49
N LYS A 51 -8.90 14.20 10.83
CA LYS A 51 -8.96 15.44 11.62
C LYS A 51 -7.87 16.44 11.24
N GLN A 52 -6.64 15.99 11.04
CA GLN A 52 -5.48 16.86 10.83
C GLN A 52 -5.28 17.24 9.36
N ARG A 53 -5.50 16.31 8.43
CA ARG A 53 -5.19 16.50 7.01
C ARG A 53 -6.41 16.77 6.15
N LYS A 54 -7.59 16.36 6.60
CA LYS A 54 -8.87 16.56 5.91
C LYS A 54 -8.85 16.05 4.46
N CYS A 55 -8.18 14.92 4.23
CA CYS A 55 -8.06 14.29 2.91
C CYS A 55 -8.04 12.77 3.00
N VAL A 56 -8.31 12.12 1.87
CA VAL A 56 -8.08 10.67 1.68
C VAL A 56 -6.76 10.50 0.95
N THR A 57 -5.95 9.53 1.37
CA THR A 57 -4.67 9.22 0.71
C THR A 57 -4.39 7.73 0.73
N CYS A 58 -3.75 7.23 -0.32
CA CYS A 58 -3.44 5.81 -0.51
C CYS A 58 -2.56 5.24 0.62
N HIS A 59 -1.61 6.02 1.12
CA HIS A 59 -0.65 5.57 2.13
C HIS A 59 -1.17 5.64 3.58
N THR A 60 -2.43 6.07 3.79
CA THR A 60 -3.01 6.21 5.14
C THR A 60 -4.43 5.67 5.21
N ASN A 61 -5.43 6.58 5.25
CA ASN A 61 -6.82 6.26 5.51
C ASN A 61 -7.57 5.65 4.31
N GLY A 62 -7.05 5.70 3.10
CA GLY A 62 -7.64 4.99 1.96
C GLY A 62 -7.61 3.47 2.17
N TRP A 63 -6.44 2.91 2.50
CA TRP A 63 -6.36 1.48 2.83
C TRP A 63 -7.09 1.11 4.13
N ALA A 64 -7.15 2.02 5.11
CA ALA A 64 -7.99 1.80 6.29
C ALA A 64 -9.48 1.70 5.91
N LEU A 65 -9.96 2.58 5.02
CA LEU A 65 -11.33 2.54 4.51
C LEU A 65 -11.66 1.21 3.81
N ALA A 66 -10.71 0.68 3.04
CA ALA A 66 -10.87 -0.62 2.40
C ALA A 66 -10.75 -1.81 3.37
N ALA A 67 -9.89 -1.73 4.39
CA ALA A 67 -9.61 -2.84 5.30
C ALA A 67 -10.69 -3.01 6.39
N GLN A 68 -11.17 -1.92 6.97
CA GLN A 68 -12.05 -1.95 8.14
C GLN A 68 -13.32 -2.78 7.97
N PRO A 69 -14.02 -2.79 6.81
CA PRO A 69 -15.18 -3.66 6.63
C PRO A 69 -14.86 -5.16 6.74
N LEU A 70 -13.61 -5.56 6.47
CA LEU A 70 -13.16 -6.95 6.58
C LEU A 70 -12.69 -7.32 8.00
N ILE A 71 -11.97 -6.39 8.65
CA ILE A 71 -11.27 -6.68 9.91
C ILE A 71 -12.07 -6.30 11.16
N ALA A 72 -13.02 -5.38 11.04
CA ALA A 72 -13.89 -4.91 12.13
C ALA A 72 -15.24 -4.42 11.59
N PRO A 73 -16.06 -5.27 10.95
CA PRO A 73 -17.27 -4.89 10.22
C PRO A 73 -18.33 -4.20 11.10
N GLN A 74 -18.33 -4.47 12.40
CA GLN A 74 -19.26 -3.87 13.37
C GLN A 74 -18.74 -2.56 13.99
N SER A 75 -17.54 -2.12 13.61
CA SER A 75 -16.96 -0.88 14.15
C SER A 75 -17.67 0.35 13.58
N ALA A 76 -17.98 1.31 14.46
CA ALA A 76 -18.48 2.62 14.03
C ALA A 76 -17.53 3.34 13.06
N GLU A 77 -16.24 3.02 13.10
CA GLU A 77 -15.24 3.59 12.21
C GLU A 77 -15.50 3.26 10.74
N VAL A 78 -16.15 2.12 10.44
CA VAL A 78 -16.57 1.79 9.05
C VAL A 78 -17.51 2.86 8.52
N ALA A 79 -18.55 3.23 9.26
CA ALA A 79 -19.50 4.26 8.85
C ALA A 79 -18.84 5.66 8.81
N ILE A 80 -18.12 6.02 9.88
CA ILE A 80 -17.45 7.33 9.98
C ILE A 80 -16.41 7.54 8.88
N GLY A 81 -15.61 6.50 8.57
CA GLY A 81 -14.63 6.56 7.52
C GLY A 81 -15.26 6.73 6.13
N ARG A 82 -16.36 6.02 5.88
CA ARG A 82 -17.13 6.11 4.61
C ARG A 82 -17.76 7.50 4.44
N GLU A 83 -18.45 7.99 5.44
CA GLU A 83 -19.08 9.33 5.42
C GLU A 83 -18.05 10.42 5.12
N PHE A 84 -16.90 10.37 5.81
CA PHE A 84 -15.80 11.29 5.53
C PHE A 84 -15.29 11.20 4.09
N ALA A 85 -15.08 9.99 3.59
CA ALA A 85 -14.54 9.80 2.23
C ALA A 85 -15.57 10.20 1.16
N GLN A 86 -16.86 9.96 1.39
CA GLN A 86 -17.96 10.42 0.55
C GLN A 86 -18.00 11.96 0.48
N GLY A 87 -17.97 12.64 1.64
CA GLY A 87 -17.94 14.10 1.68
C GLY A 87 -16.70 14.67 1.00
N TYR A 88 -15.54 14.04 1.18
CA TYR A 88 -14.31 14.43 0.50
C TYR A 88 -14.42 14.26 -1.02
N LEU A 89 -14.96 13.14 -1.51
CA LEU A 89 -15.18 12.90 -2.93
C LEU A 89 -16.17 13.91 -3.53
N LEU A 90 -17.30 14.14 -2.86
CA LEU A 90 -18.32 15.09 -3.31
C LEU A 90 -17.76 16.51 -3.40
N SER A 91 -16.93 16.94 -2.46
CA SER A 91 -16.29 18.26 -2.51
C SER A 91 -15.39 18.44 -3.75
N TYR A 92 -14.80 17.37 -4.27
CA TYR A 92 -14.11 17.40 -5.56
C TYR A 92 -15.07 17.51 -6.74
N LEU A 93 -16.12 16.70 -6.73
CA LEU A 93 -17.09 16.62 -7.82
C LEU A 93 -17.92 17.91 -7.94
N ASP A 94 -18.18 18.58 -6.84
CA ASP A 94 -18.95 19.83 -6.78
C ASP A 94 -18.06 21.09 -6.88
N GLY A 95 -16.74 20.92 -7.06
CA GLY A 95 -15.80 22.01 -7.24
C GLY A 95 -15.47 22.80 -5.97
N GLU A 96 -15.93 22.34 -4.79
CA GLU A 96 -15.69 22.99 -3.50
C GLU A 96 -14.32 22.66 -2.90
N ALA A 97 -13.79 21.47 -3.20
CA ALA A 97 -12.46 21.10 -2.76
C ALA A 97 -11.45 21.92 -3.56
N LYS A 98 -10.86 22.89 -2.92
CA LYS A 98 -9.61 23.44 -3.40
C LYS A 98 -8.52 22.42 -3.07
N PRO A 99 -8.01 21.64 -4.03
CA PRO A 99 -6.87 20.80 -3.76
C PRO A 99 -5.76 21.73 -3.27
N ARG A 100 -5.02 21.28 -2.24
CA ARG A 100 -3.90 22.05 -1.67
C ARG A 100 -2.80 22.34 -2.69
N ARG A 101 -2.86 21.75 -3.85
CA ARG A 101 -2.01 21.98 -5.01
C ARG A 101 -2.88 22.43 -6.17
N GLN A 102 -2.31 23.23 -7.02
CA GLN A 102 -2.94 23.94 -8.14
C GLN A 102 -3.70 23.02 -9.12
N TYR A 103 -3.45 21.74 -9.01
CA TYR A 103 -4.09 20.66 -9.76
C TYR A 103 -4.75 19.75 -8.73
N GLY A 104 -6.07 19.78 -8.65
CA GLY A 104 -6.83 18.77 -7.92
C GLY A 104 -6.45 17.42 -8.48
N SER A 105 -5.80 16.60 -7.65
CA SER A 105 -5.20 15.40 -8.22
C SER A 105 -6.29 14.47 -8.71
N VAL A 106 -6.25 14.18 -9.99
CA VAL A 106 -7.01 13.08 -10.60
C VAL A 106 -6.78 11.81 -9.78
N GLU A 107 -5.55 11.61 -9.28
CA GLU A 107 -5.20 10.55 -8.34
C GLU A 107 -6.08 10.60 -7.09
N GLY A 108 -6.21 11.75 -6.42
CA GLY A 108 -7.01 11.88 -5.20
C GLY A 108 -8.48 11.53 -5.41
N LEU A 109 -9.06 11.95 -6.54
CA LEU A 109 -10.44 11.63 -6.92
C LEU A 109 -10.62 10.15 -7.27
N VAL A 110 -9.80 9.63 -8.16
CA VAL A 110 -9.92 8.24 -8.65
C VAL A 110 -9.60 7.23 -7.55
N ALA A 111 -8.54 7.47 -6.75
CA ALA A 111 -8.20 6.59 -5.64
C ALA A 111 -9.28 6.61 -4.55
N THR A 112 -9.82 7.78 -4.18
CA THR A 112 -10.92 7.86 -3.21
C THR A 112 -12.14 7.10 -3.70
N THR A 113 -12.49 7.25 -4.99
CA THR A 113 -13.58 6.51 -5.62
C THR A 113 -13.35 5.00 -5.55
N ALA A 114 -12.14 4.53 -5.87
CA ALA A 114 -11.80 3.11 -5.81
C ALA A 114 -11.84 2.56 -4.37
N PHE A 115 -11.35 3.30 -3.38
CA PHE A 115 -11.44 2.91 -1.97
C PHE A 115 -12.87 2.87 -1.44
N LEU A 116 -13.72 3.81 -1.85
CA LEU A 116 -15.16 3.76 -1.55
C LEU A 116 -15.82 2.56 -2.21
N ALA A 117 -15.51 2.28 -3.47
CA ALA A 117 -16.02 1.11 -4.18
C ALA A 117 -15.61 -0.21 -3.52
N LEU A 118 -14.36 -0.32 -3.03
CA LEU A 118 -13.91 -1.46 -2.21
C LEU A 118 -14.70 -1.56 -0.91
N SER A 119 -14.90 -0.43 -0.23
CA SER A 119 -15.68 -0.41 1.02
C SER A 119 -17.14 -0.79 0.79
N ASP A 120 -17.76 -0.31 -0.29
CA ASP A 120 -19.14 -0.67 -0.68
C ASP A 120 -19.26 -2.18 -0.96
N ALA A 121 -18.32 -2.75 -1.71
CA ALA A 121 -18.28 -4.18 -1.97
C ALA A 121 -18.17 -5.00 -0.68
N ARG A 122 -17.32 -4.59 0.24
CA ARG A 122 -16.98 -5.31 1.47
C ARG A 122 -18.02 -5.15 2.58
N THR A 123 -18.83 -4.11 2.53
CA THR A 123 -19.99 -3.96 3.43
C THR A 123 -21.23 -4.70 2.96
N GLY A 124 -21.21 -5.29 1.75
CA GLY A 124 -22.36 -6.01 1.18
C GLY A 124 -23.56 -5.13 0.80
N GLY A 125 -23.45 -3.81 0.98
CA GLY A 125 -24.47 -2.82 0.64
C GLY A 125 -24.60 -2.53 -0.86
N GLU A 126 -25.49 -1.64 -1.25
CA GLU A 126 -25.53 -1.09 -2.60
C GLU A 126 -24.36 -0.12 -2.82
N VAL A 127 -24.03 0.14 -4.09
CA VAL A 127 -23.05 1.17 -4.44
C VAL A 127 -23.60 2.52 -3.98
N ASP A 128 -22.88 3.18 -3.09
CA ASP A 128 -23.28 4.48 -2.57
C ASP A 128 -23.40 5.51 -3.70
N PRO A 129 -24.39 6.43 -3.65
CA PRO A 129 -24.56 7.46 -4.68
C PRO A 129 -23.32 8.33 -4.93
N ALA A 130 -22.54 8.66 -3.88
CA ALA A 130 -21.29 9.39 -4.05
C ALA A 130 -20.24 8.54 -4.77
N THR A 131 -20.11 7.25 -4.41
CA THR A 131 -19.24 6.31 -5.13
C THR A 131 -19.65 6.21 -6.60
N ARG A 132 -20.96 6.12 -6.88
CA ARG A 132 -21.46 6.05 -8.26
C ARG A 132 -21.09 7.30 -9.05
N ARG A 133 -21.32 8.50 -8.50
CA ARG A 133 -20.91 9.76 -9.13
C ARG A 133 -19.39 9.79 -9.39
N GLY A 134 -18.60 9.33 -8.41
CA GLY A 134 -17.14 9.23 -8.55
C GLY A 134 -16.72 8.31 -9.70
N LEU A 135 -17.32 7.12 -9.81
CA LEU A 135 -17.06 6.18 -10.90
C LEU A 135 -17.42 6.78 -12.25
N ASP A 136 -18.60 7.40 -12.38
CA ASP A 136 -19.04 8.02 -13.63
C ASP A 136 -18.09 9.15 -14.05
N HIS A 137 -17.64 9.98 -13.10
CA HIS A 137 -16.66 11.03 -13.36
C HIS A 137 -15.28 10.46 -13.72
N ALA A 138 -14.81 9.43 -12.99
CA ALA A 138 -13.55 8.78 -13.32
C ALA A 138 -13.51 8.25 -14.76
N TRP A 139 -14.65 7.73 -15.24
CA TRP A 139 -14.77 7.31 -16.65
C TRP A 139 -14.83 8.47 -17.64
N ALA A 140 -15.41 9.60 -17.25
CA ALA A 140 -15.46 10.79 -18.09
C ALA A 140 -14.08 11.41 -18.33
N ILE A 141 -13.21 11.36 -17.32
CA ILE A 141 -11.83 11.90 -17.36
C ILE A 141 -10.78 10.86 -17.74
N LEU A 142 -11.17 9.61 -17.97
CA LEU A 142 -10.24 8.57 -18.43
C LEU A 142 -9.72 8.95 -19.82
N ASP A 143 -8.40 9.08 -19.96
CA ASP A 143 -7.77 9.44 -21.22
C ASP A 143 -7.89 8.35 -22.32
N LYS A 144 -7.49 8.68 -23.55
CA LYS A 144 -7.61 7.76 -24.69
C LYS A 144 -6.72 6.53 -24.55
N SER A 145 -5.61 6.62 -23.82
CA SER A 145 -4.69 5.50 -23.57
C SER A 145 -5.27 4.45 -22.62
N GLY A 146 -6.25 4.83 -21.79
CA GLY A 146 -6.87 3.96 -20.81
C GLY A 146 -6.24 4.07 -19.43
N THR A 147 -5.60 5.20 -19.15
CA THR A 147 -5.08 5.57 -17.83
C THR A 147 -5.54 6.98 -17.46
N TRP A 148 -4.96 7.58 -16.43
CA TRP A 148 -5.18 8.96 -16.00
C TRP A 148 -3.84 9.70 -16.02
N ASP A 149 -3.66 10.64 -16.95
CA ASP A 149 -2.38 11.29 -17.25
C ASP A 149 -1.76 12.00 -16.04
N ASP A 150 -2.58 12.56 -15.15
CA ASP A 150 -2.12 13.33 -13.99
C ASP A 150 -1.80 12.48 -12.75
N TRP A 151 -1.74 11.15 -12.85
CA TRP A 151 -1.56 10.27 -11.70
C TRP A 151 -0.26 10.51 -10.93
N LEU A 152 0.83 10.86 -11.60
CA LEU A 152 2.18 10.96 -11.03
C LEU A 152 2.49 12.26 -10.29
N GLN A 153 1.52 13.10 -9.99
CA GLN A 153 1.75 14.47 -9.48
C GLN A 153 2.54 14.53 -8.16
N CYS A 154 2.32 13.61 -7.24
CA CYS A 154 3.03 13.57 -5.96
C CYS A 154 4.29 12.72 -6.02
N ASN A 155 4.40 11.84 -6.99
CA ASN A 155 5.50 10.88 -7.15
C ASN A 155 5.86 10.19 -5.81
N TRP A 156 4.85 9.62 -5.14
CA TRP A 156 5.02 8.96 -3.84
C TRP A 156 4.93 7.44 -3.99
N PRO A 157 6.07 6.71 -3.94
CA PRO A 157 6.06 5.25 -4.03
C PRO A 157 5.33 4.61 -2.85
N PRO A 158 4.68 3.47 -3.06
CA PRO A 158 4.43 2.75 -4.33
C PRO A 158 3.19 3.25 -5.09
N PHE A 159 2.48 4.24 -4.58
CA PHE A 159 1.12 4.59 -5.00
C PHE A 159 1.08 5.56 -6.18
N GLU A 160 2.11 6.38 -6.34
CA GLU A 160 2.20 7.40 -7.38
C GLU A 160 3.53 7.33 -8.16
N SER A 161 4.21 6.19 -8.13
CA SER A 161 5.48 6.01 -8.84
C SER A 161 5.31 5.51 -10.28
N ASP A 162 4.09 5.08 -10.64
CA ASP A 162 3.76 4.65 -11.99
C ASP A 162 2.28 4.95 -12.32
N ALA A 163 1.97 5.05 -13.60
CA ALA A 163 0.62 5.33 -14.08
C ALA A 163 -0.35 4.15 -13.95
N GLU A 164 0.14 2.98 -13.55
CA GLU A 164 -0.66 1.74 -13.51
C GLU A 164 -1.37 1.51 -12.19
N TYR A 165 -0.90 2.17 -11.13
CA TYR A 165 -1.50 1.99 -9.81
C TYR A 165 -3.00 2.32 -9.80
N GLY A 166 -3.39 3.46 -10.40
CA GLY A 166 -4.79 3.85 -10.54
C GLY A 166 -5.63 2.83 -11.30
N PRO A 167 -5.25 2.46 -12.53
CA PRO A 167 -5.90 1.40 -13.30
C PRO A 167 -6.04 0.07 -12.55
N THR A 168 -4.98 -0.40 -11.89
CA THR A 168 -5.01 -1.67 -11.15
C THR A 168 -5.89 -1.61 -9.91
N LEU A 169 -5.81 -0.53 -9.12
CA LEU A 169 -6.66 -0.30 -7.96
C LEU A 169 -8.15 -0.25 -8.34
N MET A 170 -8.48 0.47 -9.42
CA MET A 170 -9.86 0.56 -9.92
C MET A 170 -10.36 -0.80 -10.42
N LEU A 171 -9.53 -1.59 -11.10
CA LEU A 171 -9.89 -2.94 -11.54
C LEU A 171 -10.14 -3.87 -10.33
N VAL A 172 -9.34 -3.79 -9.28
CA VAL A 172 -9.57 -4.56 -8.04
C VAL A 172 -10.91 -4.16 -7.43
N ALA A 173 -11.17 -2.86 -7.26
CA ALA A 173 -12.41 -2.36 -6.68
C ALA A 173 -13.65 -2.80 -7.47
N LEU A 174 -13.63 -2.66 -8.78
CA LEU A 174 -14.74 -3.09 -9.64
C LEU A 174 -14.86 -4.62 -9.74
N GLY A 175 -13.76 -5.34 -9.51
CA GLY A 175 -13.79 -6.80 -9.41
C GLY A 175 -14.61 -7.25 -8.22
N GLU A 176 -14.34 -6.70 -7.04
CA GLU A 176 -15.11 -7.00 -5.82
C GLU A 176 -16.58 -6.53 -5.95
N LEU A 177 -16.83 -5.33 -6.52
CA LEU A 177 -18.20 -4.87 -6.79
C LEU A 177 -18.96 -5.79 -7.75
N ARG A 178 -18.30 -6.30 -8.79
CA ARG A 178 -18.91 -7.23 -9.76
C ARG A 178 -19.40 -8.51 -9.09
N GLU A 179 -18.64 -9.03 -8.14
CA GLU A 179 -19.02 -10.22 -7.37
C GLU A 179 -20.33 -10.00 -6.61
N GLN A 180 -20.66 -8.75 -6.28
CA GLN A 180 -21.93 -8.33 -5.71
C GLN A 180 -22.99 -7.91 -6.76
N ALA A 181 -22.76 -8.17 -8.06
CA ALA A 181 -23.61 -7.81 -9.19
C ALA A 181 -23.91 -6.29 -9.35
N LYS A 182 -22.97 -5.42 -8.95
CA LYS A 182 -23.21 -3.97 -8.79
C LYS A 182 -22.47 -3.07 -9.79
N ILE A 183 -22.06 -3.60 -10.94
CA ILE A 183 -21.39 -2.82 -11.99
C ILE A 183 -22.31 -2.52 -13.19
N THR A 184 -22.23 -1.30 -13.71
CA THR A 184 -23.01 -0.80 -14.84
C THR A 184 -22.39 -1.16 -16.19
N SER A 185 -23.08 -0.82 -17.29
CA SER A 185 -22.52 -0.92 -18.64
C SER A 185 -21.35 0.05 -18.84
N LEU A 186 -21.39 1.23 -18.18
CA LEU A 186 -20.30 2.22 -18.21
C LEU A 186 -19.05 1.66 -17.53
N ASP A 187 -19.20 1.05 -16.35
CA ASP A 187 -18.10 0.40 -15.65
C ASP A 187 -17.46 -0.70 -16.52
N ARG A 188 -18.28 -1.54 -17.15
CA ARG A 188 -17.78 -2.56 -18.07
C ARG A 188 -17.00 -1.99 -19.26
N ARG A 189 -17.38 -0.82 -19.77
CA ARG A 189 -16.60 -0.12 -20.80
C ARG A 189 -15.27 0.39 -20.25
N GLY A 190 -15.29 1.01 -19.06
CA GLY A 190 -14.10 1.45 -18.36
C GLY A 190 -13.11 0.29 -18.11
N VAL A 191 -13.60 -0.82 -17.54
CA VAL A 191 -12.82 -2.05 -17.32
C VAL A 191 -12.14 -2.53 -18.61
N ARG A 192 -12.84 -2.52 -19.74
CA ARG A 192 -12.22 -2.92 -21.02
C ARG A 192 -11.07 -2.00 -21.43
N ARG A 193 -11.20 -0.69 -21.20
CA ARG A 193 -10.15 0.29 -21.51
C ARG A 193 -8.95 0.11 -20.61
N LEU A 194 -9.15 0.02 -19.29
CA LEU A 194 -8.08 -0.25 -18.31
C LEU A 194 -7.36 -1.57 -18.61
N THR A 195 -8.13 -2.63 -18.91
CA THR A 195 -7.57 -3.94 -19.26
C THR A 195 -6.74 -3.88 -20.55
N ALA A 196 -7.19 -3.13 -21.55
CA ALA A 196 -6.43 -2.94 -22.80
C ALA A 196 -5.12 -2.20 -22.54
N TYR A 197 -5.13 -1.14 -21.73
CA TYR A 197 -3.93 -0.41 -21.30
C TYR A 197 -2.91 -1.33 -20.61
N LEU A 198 -3.34 -2.10 -19.61
CA LEU A 198 -2.44 -3.02 -18.89
C LEU A 198 -1.87 -4.15 -19.76
N ARG A 199 -2.49 -4.46 -20.89
CA ARG A 199 -1.97 -5.47 -21.83
C ARG A 199 -0.87 -4.93 -22.74
N THR A 200 -0.79 -3.64 -22.91
CA THR A 200 0.14 -2.97 -23.84
C THR A 200 1.25 -2.21 -23.11
N SER A 201 1.10 -1.96 -21.81
CA SER A 201 2.12 -1.33 -20.97
C SER A 201 2.95 -2.37 -20.24
N ASP A 202 4.23 -2.03 -19.95
CA ASP A 202 5.13 -2.86 -19.17
C ASP A 202 5.16 -2.41 -17.71
N PRO A 203 5.00 -3.32 -16.74
CA PRO A 203 5.06 -2.97 -15.33
C PRO A 203 6.49 -2.61 -14.93
N VAL A 204 6.66 -1.43 -14.32
CA VAL A 204 7.98 -0.85 -13.99
C VAL A 204 8.59 -1.40 -12.70
N SER A 205 7.86 -2.21 -11.93
CA SER A 205 8.29 -2.71 -10.62
C SER A 205 7.64 -4.05 -10.31
N LEU A 206 8.20 -4.79 -9.35
CA LEU A 206 7.56 -6.01 -8.86
C LEU A 206 6.25 -5.70 -8.11
N HIS A 207 6.15 -4.53 -7.48
CA HIS A 207 4.90 -4.04 -6.90
C HIS A 207 3.81 -3.87 -7.97
N ALA A 208 4.13 -3.23 -9.10
CA ALA A 208 3.19 -3.07 -10.21
C ALA A 208 2.76 -4.43 -10.78
N LYS A 209 3.70 -5.41 -10.93
CA LYS A 209 3.39 -6.79 -11.31
C LYS A 209 2.42 -7.45 -10.32
N ALA A 210 2.63 -7.26 -9.01
CA ALA A 210 1.75 -7.79 -7.97
C ALA A 210 0.35 -7.16 -8.01
N MET A 211 0.24 -5.83 -8.20
CA MET A 211 -1.05 -5.16 -8.40
C MET A 211 -1.79 -5.68 -9.64
N ARG A 212 -1.08 -5.93 -10.74
CA ARG A 212 -1.68 -6.53 -11.95
C ARG A 212 -2.11 -7.98 -11.72
N LEU A 213 -1.37 -8.77 -10.92
CA LEU A 213 -1.81 -10.11 -10.53
C LEU A 213 -3.12 -10.05 -9.76
N TRP A 214 -3.25 -9.12 -8.82
CA TRP A 214 -4.49 -8.94 -8.05
C TRP A 214 -5.65 -8.49 -8.97
N ALA A 215 -5.43 -7.51 -9.83
CA ALA A 215 -6.44 -7.13 -10.82
C ALA A 215 -6.84 -8.30 -11.74
N ALA A 216 -5.89 -9.14 -12.15
CA ALA A 216 -6.13 -10.30 -13.02
C ALA A 216 -6.90 -11.42 -12.33
N SER A 217 -6.89 -11.52 -10.98
CA SER A 217 -7.72 -12.50 -10.26
C SER A 217 -9.22 -12.22 -10.46
N HIS A 218 -9.60 -10.96 -10.64
CA HIS A 218 -10.96 -10.55 -10.99
C HIS A 218 -11.20 -10.49 -12.50
N TRP A 219 -10.20 -10.05 -13.27
CA TRP A 219 -10.29 -9.77 -14.71
C TRP A 219 -9.22 -10.55 -15.48
N SER A 220 -9.47 -11.83 -15.76
CA SER A 220 -8.48 -12.73 -16.36
C SER A 220 -7.85 -12.23 -17.65
N LYS A 221 -8.52 -11.30 -18.38
CA LYS A 221 -7.97 -10.68 -19.58
C LYS A 221 -6.98 -9.52 -19.29
N ALA A 222 -6.83 -9.08 -18.05
CA ALA A 222 -5.90 -8.02 -17.68
C ALA A 222 -4.43 -8.43 -17.85
N VAL A 223 -4.13 -9.73 -17.61
CA VAL A 223 -2.79 -10.30 -17.75
C VAL A 223 -2.89 -11.70 -18.33
N ALA A 224 -2.07 -12.03 -19.33
CA ALA A 224 -2.02 -13.37 -19.90
C ALA A 224 -1.62 -14.41 -18.85
N SER A 225 -2.24 -15.59 -18.87
CA SER A 225 -2.03 -16.64 -17.85
C SER A 225 -0.56 -17.09 -17.74
N ARG A 226 0.20 -17.11 -18.84
CA ARG A 226 1.64 -17.38 -18.82
C ARG A 226 2.39 -16.31 -18.02
N GLN A 227 2.04 -15.04 -18.22
CA GLN A 227 2.67 -13.92 -17.54
C GLN A 227 2.33 -13.89 -16.04
N GLN A 228 1.08 -14.23 -15.68
CA GLN A 228 0.70 -14.37 -14.26
C GLN A 228 1.57 -15.41 -13.53
N LYS A 229 1.86 -16.54 -14.17
CA LYS A 229 2.75 -17.58 -13.60
C LYS A 229 4.17 -17.03 -13.39
N VAL A 230 4.72 -16.33 -14.38
CA VAL A 230 6.07 -15.72 -14.30
C VAL A 230 6.13 -14.72 -13.15
N TRP A 231 5.22 -13.76 -13.10
CA TRP A 231 5.23 -12.73 -12.06
C TRP A 231 4.97 -13.27 -10.66
N ARG A 232 4.13 -14.31 -10.53
CA ARG A 232 3.98 -15.01 -9.25
C ARG A 232 5.29 -15.66 -8.81
N SER A 233 6.02 -16.31 -9.74
CA SER A 233 7.33 -16.89 -9.44
C SER A 233 8.36 -15.84 -9.06
N GLU A 234 8.38 -14.69 -9.74
CA GLU A 234 9.25 -13.57 -9.40
C GLU A 234 8.93 -13.03 -7.98
N LEU A 235 7.65 -12.86 -7.65
CA LEU A 235 7.23 -12.41 -6.32
C LEU A 235 7.64 -13.41 -5.23
N LEU A 236 7.54 -14.70 -5.48
CA LEU A 236 7.98 -15.75 -4.56
C LEU A 236 9.51 -15.77 -4.42
N ALA A 237 10.26 -15.59 -5.52
CA ALA A 237 11.71 -15.57 -5.51
C ALA A 237 12.31 -14.32 -4.81
N ALA A 238 11.54 -13.24 -4.74
CA ALA A 238 11.93 -11.98 -4.08
C ALA A 238 11.80 -12.03 -2.54
N ARG A 239 11.32 -13.15 -1.99
CA ARG A 239 11.16 -13.35 -0.55
C ARG A 239 12.52 -13.52 0.14
N ASN A 240 12.70 -12.86 1.26
CA ASN A 240 13.87 -13.03 2.10
C ASN A 240 13.85 -14.37 2.87
N PRO A 241 15.00 -14.86 3.35
CA PRO A 241 15.09 -16.13 4.09
C PRO A 241 14.26 -16.16 5.38
N ASP A 242 14.03 -15.01 6.02
CA ASP A 242 13.19 -14.88 7.22
C ASP A 242 11.67 -15.02 6.95
N GLY A 243 11.29 -15.12 5.68
CA GLY A 243 9.90 -15.28 5.27
C GLY A 243 9.18 -14.01 4.85
N GLY A 244 9.80 -12.83 5.01
CA GLY A 244 9.26 -11.53 4.60
C GLY A 244 9.75 -11.06 3.22
N TRP A 245 9.36 -9.84 2.86
CA TRP A 245 9.81 -9.11 1.65
C TRP A 245 10.36 -7.74 2.04
N SER A 246 11.27 -7.22 1.23
CA SER A 246 11.88 -5.89 1.40
C SER A 246 11.27 -4.84 0.47
N MET A 247 11.38 -3.56 0.82
CA MET A 247 11.02 -2.48 -0.10
C MET A 247 11.89 -2.50 -1.36
N ALA A 248 13.18 -2.82 -1.23
CA ALA A 248 14.09 -2.93 -2.36
C ALA A 248 13.65 -3.99 -3.35
N SER A 249 13.12 -5.13 -2.88
CA SER A 249 12.69 -6.22 -3.77
C SER A 249 11.42 -5.89 -4.57
N LEU A 250 10.57 -4.99 -4.06
CA LEU A 250 9.37 -4.54 -4.77
C LEU A 250 9.59 -3.29 -5.62
N ALA A 251 10.68 -2.55 -5.37
CA ALA A 251 10.94 -1.27 -5.97
C ALA A 251 11.17 -1.35 -7.49
N GLY A 252 10.75 -0.29 -8.17
CA GLY A 252 11.16 0.02 -9.54
C GLY A 252 12.13 1.21 -9.59
N PRO A 253 12.62 1.58 -10.77
CA PRO A 253 13.59 2.67 -10.93
C PRO A 253 13.11 4.02 -10.37
N ALA A 254 11.81 4.27 -10.36
CA ALA A 254 11.22 5.51 -9.86
C ALA A 254 11.12 5.59 -8.32
N TRP A 255 11.42 4.51 -7.59
CA TRP A 255 11.35 4.50 -6.13
C TRP A 255 12.65 5.01 -5.50
N GLN A 256 13.00 6.24 -5.79
CA GLN A 256 14.20 6.85 -5.23
C GLN A 256 13.90 7.56 -3.91
N ARG A 257 14.76 7.36 -2.93
CA ARG A 257 14.73 8.10 -1.67
C ARG A 257 15.34 9.48 -1.85
N ASP A 258 14.80 10.45 -1.11
CA ASP A 258 15.40 11.79 -1.03
C ASP A 258 16.86 11.63 -0.53
N GLY A 259 17.83 12.22 -1.26
CA GLY A 259 19.26 12.07 -0.96
C GLY A 259 19.97 10.90 -1.67
N GLY A 260 19.27 10.15 -2.53
CA GLY A 260 19.87 9.07 -3.33
C GLY A 260 20.14 7.76 -2.57
N GLU A 261 19.61 7.63 -1.34
CA GLU A 261 19.73 6.39 -0.57
C GLU A 261 18.96 5.24 -1.22
N SER A 262 19.48 4.03 -1.07
CA SER A 262 18.80 2.81 -1.50
C SER A 262 17.58 2.49 -0.63
N GLN A 263 16.62 1.77 -1.21
CA GLN A 263 15.52 1.17 -0.46
C GLN A 263 16.02 0.09 0.50
N THR A 264 15.27 -0.15 1.58
CA THR A 264 15.59 -1.17 2.60
C THR A 264 15.61 -2.57 1.98
N VAL A 265 16.68 -3.34 2.23
CA VAL A 265 16.88 -4.72 1.73
C VAL A 265 16.42 -5.80 2.72
N THR A 266 16.28 -5.45 4.01
CA THR A 266 15.69 -6.34 5.03
C THR A 266 14.19 -6.38 4.90
N SER A 267 13.55 -7.43 5.42
CA SER A 267 12.09 -7.54 5.43
C SER A 267 11.43 -6.42 6.20
N GLU A 268 10.36 -5.87 5.63
CA GLU A 268 9.55 -4.81 6.22
C GLU A 268 8.06 -5.15 6.11
N ALA A 269 7.27 -4.49 6.92
CA ALA A 269 5.86 -4.83 7.06
C ALA A 269 5.03 -4.60 5.79
N TYR A 270 5.16 -3.44 5.11
CA TYR A 270 4.36 -3.19 3.90
C TYR A 270 4.65 -4.19 2.78
N PRO A 271 5.91 -4.38 2.36
CA PRO A 271 6.19 -5.32 1.28
C PRO A 271 5.81 -6.75 1.64
N THR A 272 5.96 -7.17 2.91
CA THR A 272 5.58 -8.51 3.36
C THR A 272 4.05 -8.67 3.37
N ALA A 273 3.32 -7.77 4.01
CA ALA A 273 1.86 -7.84 4.13
C ALA A 273 1.16 -7.72 2.78
N PHE A 274 1.60 -6.78 1.94
CA PHE A 274 1.08 -6.60 0.59
C PHE A 274 1.32 -7.84 -0.28
N SER A 275 2.57 -8.34 -0.33
CA SER A 275 2.92 -9.50 -1.17
C SER A 275 2.12 -10.73 -0.79
N ILE A 276 2.03 -11.04 0.50
CA ILE A 276 1.30 -12.23 0.94
C ILE A 276 -0.21 -12.08 0.75
N TYR A 277 -0.78 -10.90 0.98
CA TYR A 277 -2.18 -10.65 0.70
C TYR A 277 -2.50 -10.85 -0.79
N VAL A 278 -1.69 -10.29 -1.69
CA VAL A 278 -1.85 -10.51 -3.14
C VAL A 278 -1.73 -11.99 -3.51
N LEU A 279 -0.76 -12.72 -2.95
CA LEU A 279 -0.60 -14.16 -3.21
C LEU A 279 -1.84 -14.95 -2.78
N ILE A 280 -2.43 -14.64 -1.63
CA ILE A 280 -3.68 -15.24 -1.16
C ILE A 280 -4.83 -14.88 -2.11
N LYS A 281 -5.03 -13.60 -2.43
CA LYS A 281 -6.11 -13.15 -3.33
C LYS A 281 -5.97 -13.70 -4.76
N THR A 282 -4.79 -14.14 -5.15
CA THR A 282 -4.52 -14.81 -6.43
C THR A 282 -4.52 -16.34 -6.34
N GLY A 283 -5.04 -16.91 -5.25
CA GLY A 283 -5.35 -18.34 -5.09
C GLY A 283 -4.29 -19.18 -4.36
N MET A 284 -3.31 -18.57 -3.70
CA MET A 284 -2.41 -19.30 -2.82
C MET A 284 -3.14 -19.64 -1.50
N LYS A 285 -3.19 -20.93 -1.16
CA LYS A 285 -3.92 -21.37 0.04
C LYS A 285 -3.26 -20.90 1.33
N PRO A 286 -4.01 -20.55 2.37
CA PRO A 286 -3.48 -20.20 3.70
C PRO A 286 -2.57 -21.29 4.30
N THR A 287 -2.79 -22.55 3.96
CA THR A 287 -1.97 -23.69 4.40
C THR A 287 -0.61 -23.81 3.69
N HIS A 288 -0.37 -23.04 2.62
CA HIS A 288 0.90 -23.08 1.90
C HIS A 288 2.05 -22.59 2.79
N THR A 289 3.21 -23.23 2.72
CA THR A 289 4.36 -22.94 3.59
C THR A 289 4.80 -21.48 3.52
N VAL A 290 4.80 -20.89 2.33
CA VAL A 290 5.13 -19.46 2.13
C VAL A 290 4.14 -18.56 2.86
N VAL A 291 2.83 -18.86 2.78
CA VAL A 291 1.79 -18.07 3.47
C VAL A 291 2.00 -18.16 4.98
N ARG A 292 2.12 -19.39 5.50
CA ARG A 292 2.33 -19.59 6.96
C ARG A 292 3.59 -18.89 7.47
N SER A 293 4.70 -18.97 6.73
CA SER A 293 5.96 -18.31 7.09
C SER A 293 5.81 -16.78 7.11
N ALA A 294 5.15 -16.19 6.11
CA ALA A 294 4.94 -14.75 6.05
C ALA A 294 3.96 -14.24 7.12
N LEU A 295 2.87 -14.99 7.38
CA LEU A 295 1.94 -14.66 8.47
C LEU A 295 2.60 -14.80 9.86
N HIS A 296 3.52 -15.77 10.01
CA HIS A 296 4.34 -15.89 11.22
C HIS A 296 5.26 -14.68 11.38
N TRP A 297 5.95 -14.29 10.29
CA TRP A 297 6.79 -13.08 10.28
C TRP A 297 5.98 -11.84 10.68
N LEU A 298 4.77 -11.66 10.14
CA LEU A 298 3.91 -10.53 10.53
C LEU A 298 3.59 -10.55 12.02
N ARG A 299 3.24 -11.70 12.59
CA ARG A 299 2.95 -11.80 14.03
C ARG A 299 4.16 -11.44 14.92
N GLN A 300 5.35 -11.84 14.51
CA GLN A 300 6.59 -11.54 15.24
C GLN A 300 7.05 -10.08 15.10
N ASN A 301 6.55 -9.34 14.10
CA ASN A 301 6.99 -7.98 13.81
C ASN A 301 5.90 -6.92 14.04
N GLN A 302 4.86 -7.25 14.81
CA GLN A 302 3.93 -6.25 15.34
C GLN A 302 4.63 -5.45 16.44
N ARG A 303 4.43 -4.14 16.46
CA ARG A 303 4.94 -3.25 17.50
C ARG A 303 3.99 -3.21 18.71
N GLU A 304 4.49 -2.76 19.85
CA GLU A 304 3.73 -2.58 21.09
C GLU A 304 2.49 -1.68 20.91
N ASP A 305 2.55 -0.68 20.02
CA ASP A 305 1.43 0.20 19.69
C ASP A 305 0.40 -0.45 18.74
N GLY A 306 0.58 -1.73 18.41
CA GLY A 306 -0.26 -2.50 17.49
C GLY A 306 0.08 -2.31 16.02
N SER A 307 0.99 -1.41 15.66
CA SER A 307 1.33 -1.11 14.27
C SER A 307 2.30 -2.12 13.66
N TRP A 308 2.35 -2.12 12.32
CA TRP A 308 3.42 -2.72 11.54
C TRP A 308 4.23 -1.63 10.84
N HIS A 309 5.50 -1.54 11.18
CA HIS A 309 6.36 -0.48 10.68
C HIS A 309 6.96 -0.80 9.33
N THR A 310 7.02 0.24 8.48
CA THR A 310 7.81 0.27 7.24
C THR A 310 8.47 1.63 7.11
N ARG A 311 9.76 1.62 6.83
CA ARG A 311 10.50 2.84 6.51
C ARG A 311 9.87 3.50 5.29
N SER A 312 9.66 4.81 5.33
CA SER A 312 9.12 5.52 4.18
C SER A 312 10.00 5.30 2.95
N PRO A 313 9.43 4.94 1.79
CA PRO A 313 10.22 4.72 0.57
C PRO A 313 10.80 6.00 -0.03
N ARG A 314 10.51 7.16 0.54
CA ARG A 314 10.97 8.44 0.03
C ARG A 314 11.80 9.25 1.03
N ARG A 315 11.34 9.46 2.25
CA ARG A 315 12.06 10.26 3.25
C ARG A 315 11.80 9.79 4.67
N ASP A 316 12.81 9.81 5.52
CA ASP A 316 12.65 9.53 6.93
C ASP A 316 11.72 10.53 7.63
N ARG A 317 11.26 10.23 8.82
CA ARG A 317 10.28 10.99 9.63
C ARG A 317 8.85 11.06 9.07
N LYS A 318 8.55 10.45 7.93
CA LYS A 318 7.21 10.39 7.32
C LYS A 318 6.84 8.95 6.96
N HIS A 319 6.92 8.06 7.93
CA HIS A 319 6.64 6.63 7.76
C HIS A 319 5.13 6.33 7.63
N TYR A 320 4.41 7.19 6.88
CA TYR A 320 2.94 7.07 6.71
C TYR A 320 2.52 5.74 6.08
N ILE A 321 3.38 5.14 5.27
CA ILE A 321 3.16 3.83 4.65
C ILE A 321 2.96 2.72 5.69
N SER A 322 3.44 2.88 6.93
CA SER A 322 3.18 1.95 8.03
C SER A 322 1.68 1.77 8.32
N ARG A 323 0.84 2.75 7.98
CA ARG A 323 -0.61 2.64 8.11
C ARG A 323 -1.20 1.73 7.05
N ALA A 324 -0.75 1.84 5.80
CA ALA A 324 -1.10 0.88 4.75
C ALA A 324 -0.53 -0.51 5.06
N ALA A 325 0.69 -0.60 5.61
CA ALA A 325 1.29 -1.85 6.09
C ALA A 325 0.40 -2.53 7.13
N THR A 326 -0.09 -1.77 8.12
CA THR A 326 -1.00 -2.29 9.16
C THR A 326 -2.33 -2.75 8.56
N ALA A 327 -2.90 -2.01 7.60
CA ALA A 327 -4.12 -2.42 6.91
C ALA A 327 -3.93 -3.74 6.14
N PHE A 328 -2.84 -3.87 5.37
CA PHE A 328 -2.54 -5.11 4.65
C PHE A 328 -2.19 -6.27 5.58
N ALA A 329 -1.46 -6.02 6.67
CA ALA A 329 -1.15 -7.04 7.66
C ALA A 329 -2.44 -7.62 8.29
N LEU A 330 -3.36 -6.76 8.72
CA LEU A 330 -4.64 -7.17 9.28
C LEU A 330 -5.48 -7.93 8.24
N MET A 331 -5.57 -7.44 6.99
CA MET A 331 -6.29 -8.14 5.92
C MET A 331 -5.66 -9.51 5.63
N ALA A 332 -4.33 -9.62 5.59
CA ALA A 332 -3.66 -10.90 5.35
C ALA A 332 -3.83 -11.89 6.51
N LEU A 333 -3.86 -11.41 7.75
CA LEU A 333 -4.03 -12.21 8.95
C LEU A 333 -5.50 -12.65 9.19
N SER A 334 -6.46 -12.03 8.50
CA SER A 334 -7.89 -12.37 8.56
C SER A 334 -8.33 -13.41 7.50
N GLU A 335 -7.50 -13.73 6.50
CA GLU A 335 -7.75 -14.75 5.47
C GLU A 335 -7.49 -16.17 6.01
#